data_cee06bb1a37d7a63bbd9fee98509390b
#
_entry.id   cee06bb1a37d7a63bbd9fee98509390b
#
_cell.length_a   1.000
_cell.length_b   1.000
_cell.length_c   1.000
_cell.angle_alpha   90.00
_cell.angle_beta   90.00
_cell.angle_gamma   90.00
#
_symmetry.space_group_name_H-M   'P 1'
#
loop_
_entity.id
_entity.type
_entity.pdbx_description
1 polymer ?
#
loop_
_entity_poly.entity_id
_entity_poly.type
_entity_poly.pdbx_seq_one_letter_code
_entity_poly.pdbx_strand_id
1 'polypeptide(L)'
;DTMFCRAWKTKMGVDRAGFAVTAEKLHDSLWIPKGIIGFRRMRMSTPEFALPIRMKKTSVTVGNRMITLKNATCRVGHSDLTATGAIYDLYGMMKHHRPLRGKLEVSSRNLDCNQLINSLSFPEDTLQAEVDTTASSLELFVIPKSLDFELQTNLKRVKYDKMIFEDVRGAVDIRNQAVHLKGLSMKGMDAQMNATLVYRAQEKKQGYAGFDFRLHKINIAKLVEFAPSLDTIVPMLRSFQGVVDFEAAAEAVLDSNLNIKIPSLRSAVHIKGDSLVLMDGETFAEISKMLMFKNKERNMFDSISVNMTIKDGNVTVYPFIVQ
;
A
#
# COMPACT_ATOMS: atom_id res chain seq x y z
N ASP A 1 -8.77 -2.74 -33.93
CA ASP A 1 -7.93 -1.58 -34.29
C ASP A 1 -6.97 -1.26 -33.20
N THR A 2 -5.73 -0.91 -33.55
CA THR A 2 -4.70 -0.49 -32.60
C THR A 2 -4.43 0.98 -32.81
N MET A 3 -4.51 1.75 -31.74
CA MET A 3 -4.21 3.18 -31.72
C MET A 3 -2.97 3.44 -30.88
N PHE A 4 -2.11 4.32 -31.37
CA PHE A 4 -0.93 4.75 -30.64
C PHE A 4 -1.03 6.23 -30.28
N CYS A 5 -1.05 6.55 -28.99
CA CYS A 5 -1.02 7.92 -28.52
C CYS A 5 0.44 8.38 -28.36
N ARG A 6 0.93 9.22 -29.29
CA ARG A 6 2.32 9.71 -29.27
C ARG A 6 2.65 10.54 -28.03
N ALA A 7 1.69 11.33 -27.54
CA ALA A 7 1.89 12.21 -26.37
C ALA A 7 2.24 11.42 -25.10
N TRP A 8 1.72 10.20 -24.96
CA TRP A 8 1.93 9.35 -23.78
C TRP A 8 2.62 8.05 -24.09
N LYS A 9 3.16 7.90 -25.31
CA LYS A 9 3.79 6.65 -25.79
C LYS A 9 2.95 5.40 -25.52
N THR A 10 1.62 5.56 -25.41
CA THR A 10 0.67 4.52 -25.00
C THR A 10 0.12 3.79 -26.22
N LYS A 11 0.19 2.47 -26.20
CA LYS A 11 -0.44 1.60 -27.20
C LYS A 11 -1.80 1.15 -26.69
N MET A 12 -2.84 1.38 -27.46
CA MET A 12 -4.20 0.96 -27.13
C MET A 12 -4.80 0.16 -28.28
N GLY A 13 -5.19 -1.09 -27.99
CA GLY A 13 -5.96 -1.94 -28.90
C GLY A 13 -7.39 -2.01 -28.42
N VAL A 14 -8.36 -1.78 -29.33
CA VAL A 14 -9.79 -1.83 -29.01
C VAL A 14 -10.49 -2.78 -29.98
N ASP A 15 -11.29 -3.69 -29.44
CA ASP A 15 -12.17 -4.57 -30.19
C ASP A 15 -13.61 -4.12 -30.01
N ARG A 16 -14.27 -3.83 -31.13
CA ARG A 16 -15.66 -3.39 -31.22
C ARG A 16 -15.96 -2.20 -30.30
N ALA A 17 -15.41 -1.04 -30.66
CA ALA A 17 -15.81 0.22 -30.05
C ALA A 17 -17.10 0.74 -30.68
N GLY A 18 -18.00 1.23 -29.84
CA GLY A 18 -19.16 2.02 -30.22
C GLY A 18 -19.11 3.35 -29.45
N PHE A 19 -19.48 4.41 -30.12
CA PHE A 19 -19.59 5.70 -29.48
C PHE A 19 -20.81 6.45 -29.99
N ALA A 20 -21.46 7.13 -29.06
CA ALA A 20 -22.46 8.14 -29.33
C ALA A 20 -22.00 9.41 -28.65
N VAL A 21 -21.28 10.23 -29.40
CA VAL A 21 -20.63 11.43 -28.86
C VAL A 21 -21.07 12.63 -29.69
N THR A 22 -21.55 13.66 -29.02
CA THR A 22 -21.76 15.00 -29.55
C THR A 22 -20.67 15.91 -29.02
N ALA A 23 -20.40 17.01 -29.71
CA ALA A 23 -19.45 18.00 -29.23
C ALA A 23 -20.18 19.35 -29.11
N GLU A 24 -20.07 19.97 -27.96
CA GLU A 24 -20.60 21.30 -27.70
C GLU A 24 -19.47 22.32 -27.77
N LYS A 25 -19.64 23.36 -28.59
CA LYS A 25 -18.67 24.45 -28.72
C LYS A 25 -18.85 25.42 -27.54
N LEU A 26 -17.84 25.54 -26.69
CA LEU A 26 -17.88 26.44 -25.53
C LEU A 26 -17.35 27.85 -25.87
N HIS A 27 -16.27 27.90 -26.68
CA HIS A 27 -15.63 29.11 -27.21
C HIS A 27 -15.03 28.79 -28.59
N ASP A 28 -14.52 29.80 -29.28
CA ASP A 28 -14.08 29.66 -30.68
C ASP A 28 -13.12 28.52 -31.02
N SER A 29 -12.40 28.01 -30.06
CA SER A 29 -11.47 26.89 -30.27
C SER A 29 -11.68 25.69 -29.32
N LEU A 30 -12.69 25.75 -28.41
CA LEU A 30 -12.88 24.71 -27.39
C LEU A 30 -14.19 23.94 -27.63
N TRP A 31 -14.03 22.65 -27.99
CA TRP A 31 -15.12 21.71 -28.09
C TRP A 31 -15.12 20.76 -26.89
N ILE A 32 -16.26 20.61 -26.25
CA ILE A 32 -16.43 19.69 -25.13
C ILE A 32 -17.21 18.47 -25.64
N PRO A 33 -16.61 17.28 -25.67
CA PRO A 33 -17.31 16.07 -26.02
C PRO A 33 -18.28 15.69 -24.91
N LYS A 34 -19.49 15.29 -25.31
CA LYS A 34 -20.52 14.71 -24.44
C LYS A 34 -21.03 13.42 -25.06
N GLY A 35 -21.12 12.37 -24.30
CA GLY A 35 -21.68 11.12 -24.83
C GLY A 35 -21.21 9.88 -24.10
N ILE A 36 -21.40 8.76 -24.74
CA ILE A 36 -21.03 7.44 -24.22
C ILE A 36 -20.06 6.80 -25.19
N ILE A 37 -18.96 6.30 -24.66
CA ILE A 37 -17.97 5.50 -25.37
C ILE A 37 -18.02 4.10 -24.76
N GLY A 38 -18.34 3.10 -25.57
CA GLY A 38 -18.37 1.71 -25.15
C GLY A 38 -17.38 0.87 -25.94
N PHE A 39 -16.85 -0.16 -25.34
CA PHE A 39 -16.01 -1.16 -26.03
C PHE A 39 -16.23 -2.55 -25.43
N ARG A 40 -16.07 -3.56 -26.29
CA ARG A 40 -16.18 -4.96 -25.87
C ARG A 40 -14.91 -5.45 -25.19
N ARG A 41 -13.76 -5.09 -25.72
CA ARG A 41 -12.43 -5.37 -25.14
C ARG A 41 -11.49 -4.21 -25.46
N MET A 42 -10.72 -3.82 -24.47
CA MET A 42 -9.63 -2.87 -24.64
C MET A 42 -8.38 -3.43 -23.99
N ARG A 43 -7.25 -3.24 -24.64
CA ARG A 43 -5.92 -3.50 -24.10
C ARG A 43 -5.11 -2.22 -24.20
N MET A 44 -4.54 -1.80 -23.09
CA MET A 44 -3.69 -0.62 -23.01
C MET A 44 -2.31 -1.02 -22.46
N SER A 45 -1.26 -0.47 -23.02
CA SER A 45 0.12 -0.64 -22.55
C SER A 45 0.79 0.72 -22.54
N THR A 46 1.46 1.08 -21.46
CA THR A 46 2.21 2.32 -21.28
C THR A 46 3.66 2.02 -20.93
N PRO A 47 4.61 2.89 -21.24
CA PRO A 47 6.01 2.69 -20.85
C PRO A 47 6.22 2.69 -19.33
N GLU A 48 5.39 3.47 -18.61
CA GLU A 48 5.50 3.64 -17.17
C GLU A 48 4.96 2.43 -16.38
N PHE A 49 4.28 1.51 -17.08
CA PHE A 49 3.68 0.35 -16.45
C PHE A 49 3.81 -0.90 -17.35
N ALA A 50 4.67 -1.81 -16.94
CA ALA A 50 5.06 -2.96 -17.76
C ALA A 50 3.92 -3.94 -18.07
N LEU A 51 2.90 -4.03 -17.23
CA LEU A 51 1.77 -4.93 -17.43
C LEU A 51 0.67 -4.31 -18.31
N PRO A 52 0.15 -5.06 -19.27
CA PRO A 52 -0.97 -4.60 -20.05
C PRO A 52 -2.26 -4.56 -19.23
N ILE A 53 -2.94 -3.43 -19.27
CA ILE A 53 -4.28 -3.25 -18.69
C ILE A 53 -5.29 -3.78 -19.71
N ARG A 54 -6.08 -4.77 -19.31
CA ARG A 54 -7.11 -5.41 -20.12
C ARG A 54 -8.48 -5.12 -19.56
N MET A 55 -9.32 -4.44 -20.32
CA MET A 55 -10.70 -4.14 -19.94
C MET A 55 -11.68 -4.95 -20.77
N LYS A 56 -12.76 -5.41 -20.14
CA LYS A 56 -13.86 -6.14 -20.81
C LYS A 56 -15.14 -5.35 -20.68
N LYS A 57 -15.93 -5.32 -21.75
CA LYS A 57 -17.27 -4.76 -21.85
C LYS A 57 -17.50 -3.55 -20.90
N THR A 58 -16.89 -2.45 -21.25
CA THR A 58 -16.92 -1.24 -20.42
C THR A 58 -17.53 -0.11 -21.23
N SER A 59 -18.36 0.70 -20.59
CA SER A 59 -18.83 1.97 -21.12
C SER A 59 -18.39 3.09 -20.18
N VAL A 60 -17.95 4.18 -20.77
CA VAL A 60 -17.60 5.42 -20.10
C VAL A 60 -18.50 6.54 -20.60
N THR A 61 -19.03 7.32 -19.70
CA THR A 61 -19.75 8.54 -20.04
C THR A 61 -18.80 9.71 -20.00
N VAL A 62 -18.71 10.43 -21.10
CA VAL A 62 -17.89 11.64 -21.25
C VAL A 62 -18.84 12.84 -21.23
N GLY A 63 -18.55 13.82 -20.40
CA GLY A 63 -19.35 15.05 -20.35
C GLY A 63 -18.78 16.05 -19.34
N ASN A 64 -19.06 17.32 -19.53
CA ASN A 64 -18.71 18.41 -18.62
C ASN A 64 -17.26 18.35 -18.08
N ARG A 65 -16.27 18.07 -18.95
CA ARG A 65 -14.84 17.91 -18.59
C ARG A 65 -14.57 16.74 -17.63
N MET A 66 -15.49 15.79 -17.57
CA MET A 66 -15.46 14.67 -16.66
C MET A 66 -15.69 13.37 -17.44
N ILE A 67 -14.99 12.31 -17.04
CA ILE A 67 -15.26 10.94 -17.48
C ILE A 67 -15.87 10.20 -16.29
N THR A 68 -17.07 9.67 -16.47
CA THR A 68 -17.72 8.82 -15.46
C THR A 68 -17.55 7.36 -15.81
N LEU A 69 -17.09 6.59 -14.85
CA LEU A 69 -16.92 5.14 -14.90
C LEU A 69 -18.06 4.47 -14.13
N LYS A 70 -18.75 3.54 -14.77
CA LYS A 70 -19.75 2.69 -14.10
C LYS A 70 -19.28 1.23 -14.20
N ASN A 71 -18.83 0.67 -13.07
CA ASN A 71 -18.33 -0.71 -12.99
C ASN A 71 -17.32 -1.06 -14.09
N ALA A 72 -16.36 -0.16 -14.31
CA ALA A 72 -15.29 -0.39 -15.27
C ALA A 72 -14.37 -1.50 -14.76
N THR A 73 -14.50 -2.69 -15.33
CA THR A 73 -13.75 -3.87 -14.93
C THR A 73 -12.48 -4.02 -15.75
N CYS A 74 -11.35 -4.10 -15.10
CA CYS A 74 -10.08 -4.37 -15.76
C CYS A 74 -9.34 -5.54 -15.11
N ARG A 75 -8.42 -6.13 -15.86
CA ARG A 75 -7.43 -7.09 -15.39
C ARG A 75 -6.04 -6.56 -15.66
N VAL A 76 -5.21 -6.59 -14.63
CA VAL A 76 -3.83 -6.16 -14.67
C VAL A 76 -2.99 -7.29 -14.09
N GLY A 77 -2.30 -8.02 -14.95
CA GLY A 77 -1.61 -9.26 -14.54
C GLY A 77 -2.57 -10.27 -13.89
N HIS A 78 -2.30 -10.64 -12.66
CA HIS A 78 -3.14 -11.53 -11.85
C HIS A 78 -4.26 -10.81 -11.10
N SER A 79 -4.24 -9.47 -11.08
CA SER A 79 -5.21 -8.65 -10.36
C SER A 79 -6.45 -8.38 -11.19
N ASP A 80 -7.62 -8.48 -10.56
CA ASP A 80 -8.89 -8.00 -11.09
C ASP A 80 -9.28 -6.72 -10.36
N LEU A 81 -9.72 -5.72 -11.11
CA LEU A 81 -10.11 -4.43 -10.56
C LEU A 81 -11.43 -3.99 -11.16
N THR A 82 -12.29 -3.45 -10.34
CA THR A 82 -13.52 -2.78 -10.78
C THR A 82 -13.51 -1.37 -10.21
N ALA A 83 -13.67 -0.37 -11.07
CA ALA A 83 -13.69 1.02 -10.70
C ALA A 83 -15.04 1.66 -11.03
N THR A 84 -15.58 2.43 -10.08
CA THR A 84 -16.77 3.25 -10.25
C THR A 84 -16.45 4.66 -9.75
N GLY A 85 -16.89 5.70 -10.44
CA GLY A 85 -16.65 7.07 -10.04
C GLY A 85 -16.33 7.99 -11.21
N ALA A 86 -15.54 9.01 -11.00
CA ALA A 86 -15.27 10.00 -12.02
C ALA A 86 -13.80 10.46 -12.04
N ILE A 87 -13.34 10.80 -13.24
CA ILE A 87 -12.05 11.42 -13.53
C ILE A 87 -12.32 12.80 -14.10
N TYR A 88 -11.65 13.81 -13.57
CA TYR A 88 -11.89 15.22 -13.83
C TYR A 88 -10.69 15.87 -14.49
N ASP A 89 -10.98 16.99 -15.15
CA ASP A 89 -9.98 17.95 -15.66
C ASP A 89 -8.98 17.37 -16.68
N LEU A 90 -9.43 16.40 -17.50
CA LEU A 90 -8.60 15.87 -18.61
C LEU A 90 -8.05 16.99 -19.51
N TYR A 91 -8.84 18.02 -19.76
CA TYR A 91 -8.42 19.17 -20.56
C TYR A 91 -7.30 19.95 -19.86
N GLY A 92 -7.43 20.20 -18.56
CA GLY A 92 -6.40 20.86 -17.76
C GLY A 92 -5.10 20.06 -17.74
N MET A 93 -5.18 18.73 -17.66
CA MET A 93 -4.03 17.84 -17.76
C MET A 93 -3.37 17.94 -19.15
N MET A 94 -4.15 17.87 -20.23
CA MET A 94 -3.61 17.84 -21.60
C MET A 94 -3.04 19.19 -22.05
N LYS A 95 -3.65 20.31 -21.69
CA LYS A 95 -3.29 21.65 -22.17
C LYS A 95 -2.46 22.47 -21.18
N HIS A 96 -2.65 22.24 -19.89
CA HIS A 96 -2.06 23.09 -18.84
C HIS A 96 -1.16 22.28 -17.89
N HIS A 97 -0.86 21.01 -18.19
CA HIS A 97 -0.06 20.11 -17.36
C HIS A 97 -0.52 20.05 -15.90
N ARG A 98 -1.83 20.23 -15.66
CA ARG A 98 -2.42 20.08 -14.34
C ARG A 98 -2.51 18.63 -13.95
N PRO A 99 -2.52 18.30 -12.66
CA PRO A 99 -2.74 16.92 -12.22
C PRO A 99 -4.07 16.37 -12.71
N LEU A 100 -4.08 15.12 -13.17
CA LEU A 100 -5.30 14.38 -13.45
C LEU A 100 -5.97 14.07 -12.13
N ARG A 101 -7.22 14.51 -11.99
CA ARG A 101 -7.98 14.35 -10.74
C ARG A 101 -9.01 13.25 -10.88
N GLY A 102 -9.18 12.46 -9.82
CA GLY A 102 -10.17 11.39 -9.82
C GLY A 102 -10.69 11.09 -8.42
N LYS A 103 -11.96 10.67 -8.38
CA LYS A 103 -12.57 10.10 -7.19
C LYS A 103 -13.25 8.80 -7.57
N LEU A 104 -12.71 7.69 -7.06
CA LEU A 104 -13.10 6.35 -7.48
C LEU A 104 -13.36 5.44 -6.29
N GLU A 105 -14.36 4.61 -6.41
CA GLU A 105 -14.50 3.40 -5.61
C GLU A 105 -13.85 2.25 -6.37
N VAL A 106 -12.89 1.58 -5.74
CA VAL A 106 -12.13 0.48 -6.33
C VAL A 106 -12.41 -0.79 -5.55
N SER A 107 -12.85 -1.82 -6.24
CA SER A 107 -13.03 -3.14 -5.66
C SER A 107 -12.21 -4.19 -6.41
N SER A 108 -11.79 -5.24 -5.70
CA SER A 108 -11.04 -6.36 -6.26
C SER A 108 -11.36 -7.63 -5.48
N ARG A 109 -11.40 -8.77 -6.17
CA ARG A 109 -11.44 -10.08 -5.52
C ARG A 109 -10.05 -10.57 -5.20
N ASN A 110 -9.08 -10.26 -6.06
CA ASN A 110 -7.69 -10.65 -5.88
C ASN A 110 -6.77 -9.55 -6.42
N LEU A 111 -6.02 -8.94 -5.52
CA LEU A 111 -5.03 -7.90 -5.83
C LEU A 111 -3.64 -8.43 -5.48
N ASP A 112 -2.75 -8.50 -6.47
CA ASP A 112 -1.34 -8.85 -6.28
C ASP A 112 -0.50 -7.57 -6.30
N CYS A 113 -0.23 -7.02 -5.10
CA CYS A 113 0.56 -5.80 -4.96
C CYS A 113 2.01 -5.99 -5.42
N ASN A 114 2.60 -7.17 -5.24
CA ASN A 114 3.97 -7.43 -5.67
C ASN A 114 4.10 -7.23 -7.18
N GLN A 115 3.16 -7.83 -7.94
CA GLN A 115 3.17 -7.71 -9.38
C GLN A 115 2.90 -6.27 -9.85
N LEU A 116 1.99 -5.56 -9.18
CA LEU A 116 1.66 -4.17 -9.53
C LEU A 116 2.84 -3.24 -9.25
N ILE A 117 3.49 -3.35 -8.10
CA ILE A 117 4.64 -2.51 -7.71
C ILE A 117 5.83 -2.79 -8.64
N ASN A 118 6.17 -4.06 -8.88
CA ASN A 118 7.27 -4.44 -9.76
C ASN A 118 7.04 -4.07 -11.24
N SER A 119 5.80 -3.74 -11.60
CA SER A 119 5.45 -3.33 -12.96
C SER A 119 5.50 -1.83 -13.18
N LEU A 120 5.73 -1.04 -12.12
CA LEU A 120 5.97 0.40 -12.22
C LEU A 120 7.41 0.61 -12.72
N SER A 121 7.56 0.81 -14.03
CA SER A 121 8.84 1.09 -14.68
C SER A 121 8.93 2.56 -15.00
N PHE A 122 10.11 3.16 -14.78
CA PHE A 122 10.38 4.55 -15.17
C PHE A 122 11.33 4.59 -16.37
N PRO A 123 11.17 5.54 -17.33
CA PRO A 123 11.79 5.50 -18.65
C PRO A 123 13.33 5.59 -18.71
N GLU A 124 14.05 5.69 -17.62
CA GLU A 124 15.51 5.88 -17.63
C GLU A 124 16.35 4.60 -17.67
N ASP A 125 15.77 3.41 -17.53
CA ASP A 125 16.53 2.16 -17.39
C ASP A 125 16.29 1.13 -18.53
N THR A 126 15.96 1.57 -19.74
CA THR A 126 15.82 0.66 -20.90
C THR A 126 17.14 0.39 -21.64
N LEU A 127 18.21 0.06 -20.93
CA LEU A 127 19.35 -0.63 -21.53
C LEU A 127 19.78 -1.78 -20.61
N GLN A 128 19.33 -2.99 -20.97
CA GLN A 128 19.80 -4.28 -20.45
C GLN A 128 19.51 -4.56 -18.95
N ALA A 129 18.38 -5.19 -18.67
CA ALA A 129 18.30 -6.15 -17.59
C ALA A 129 17.51 -7.36 -18.08
N GLU A 130 18.22 -8.46 -18.24
CA GLU A 130 17.61 -9.80 -18.25
C GLU A 130 16.84 -9.96 -16.94
N VAL A 131 15.58 -10.39 -17.07
CA VAL A 131 14.69 -10.60 -15.91
C VAL A 131 15.20 -11.84 -15.18
N ASP A 132 16.07 -11.63 -14.22
CA ASP A 132 16.46 -12.67 -13.27
C ASP A 132 15.34 -12.78 -12.22
N THR A 133 14.60 -13.88 -12.25
CA THR A 133 13.38 -14.15 -11.47
C THR A 133 13.65 -14.59 -10.04
N THR A 134 14.84 -14.39 -9.51
CA THR A 134 15.23 -14.76 -8.16
C THR A 134 15.48 -13.51 -7.31
N ALA A 135 14.59 -13.28 -6.34
CA ALA A 135 14.61 -12.23 -5.32
C ALA A 135 14.48 -10.79 -5.88
N SER A 136 13.24 -10.37 -6.10
CA SER A 136 12.94 -8.95 -6.37
C SER A 136 13.11 -8.14 -5.08
N SER A 137 14.25 -7.48 -4.92
CA SER A 137 14.35 -6.35 -4.00
C SER A 137 13.39 -5.26 -4.48
N LEU A 138 12.45 -4.85 -3.64
CA LEU A 138 11.56 -3.74 -3.93
C LEU A 138 12.40 -2.47 -4.03
N GLU A 139 12.31 -1.75 -5.14
CA GLU A 139 12.98 -0.46 -5.33
C GLU A 139 12.05 0.70 -4.99
N LEU A 140 12.65 1.84 -4.64
CA LEU A 140 11.93 3.07 -4.36
C LEU A 140 11.18 3.53 -5.62
N PHE A 141 9.87 3.69 -5.54
CA PHE A 141 9.04 4.17 -6.64
C PHE A 141 8.63 5.64 -6.44
N VAL A 142 8.78 6.43 -7.49
CA VAL A 142 8.43 7.86 -7.47
C VAL A 142 6.95 8.02 -7.82
N ILE A 143 6.23 8.76 -6.99
CA ILE A 143 4.83 9.08 -7.26
C ILE A 143 4.75 10.21 -8.30
N PRO A 144 4.04 10.02 -9.43
CA PRO A 144 3.91 11.06 -10.45
C PRO A 144 3.25 12.33 -9.92
N LYS A 145 3.81 13.49 -10.27
CA LYS A 145 3.22 14.82 -9.94
C LYS A 145 1.86 15.03 -10.60
N SER A 146 1.62 14.30 -11.69
CA SER A 146 0.42 14.42 -12.53
C SER A 146 -0.82 13.71 -11.99
N LEU A 147 -0.78 13.17 -10.77
CA LEU A 147 -1.89 12.43 -10.16
C LEU A 147 -2.43 13.14 -8.92
N ASP A 148 -3.77 13.27 -8.86
CA ASP A 148 -4.53 13.70 -7.69
C ASP A 148 -5.80 12.85 -7.58
N PHE A 149 -5.70 11.71 -6.88
CA PHE A 149 -6.76 10.72 -6.79
C PHE A 149 -7.18 10.46 -5.35
N GLU A 150 -8.50 10.35 -5.16
CA GLU A 150 -9.13 9.80 -3.96
C GLU A 150 -9.76 8.45 -4.32
N LEU A 151 -9.30 7.39 -3.67
CA LEU A 151 -9.80 6.05 -3.89
C LEU A 151 -10.44 5.53 -2.60
N GLN A 152 -11.68 5.03 -2.69
CA GLN A 152 -12.26 4.18 -1.66
C GLN A 152 -12.04 2.73 -2.05
N THR A 153 -11.52 1.91 -1.16
CA THR A 153 -11.12 0.54 -1.47
C THR A 153 -11.99 -0.49 -0.77
N ASN A 154 -12.32 -1.56 -1.49
CA ASN A 154 -12.98 -2.76 -0.98
C ASN A 154 -12.37 -3.99 -1.65
N LEU A 155 -11.29 -4.50 -1.05
CA LEU A 155 -10.48 -5.54 -1.66
C LEU A 155 -10.64 -6.83 -0.84
N LYS A 156 -11.10 -7.91 -1.48
CA LYS A 156 -11.37 -9.17 -0.80
C LYS A 156 -10.10 -9.90 -0.39
N ARG A 157 -9.10 -9.90 -1.25
CA ARG A 157 -7.82 -10.55 -1.03
C ARG A 157 -6.71 -9.72 -1.63
N VAL A 158 -5.72 -9.38 -0.82
CA VAL A 158 -4.54 -8.61 -1.21
C VAL A 158 -3.31 -9.43 -0.88
N LYS A 159 -2.46 -9.67 -1.88
CA LYS A 159 -1.15 -10.30 -1.69
C LYS A 159 -0.07 -9.23 -1.68
N TYR A 160 0.71 -9.17 -0.62
CA TYR A 160 1.88 -8.31 -0.50
C TYR A 160 3.03 -9.08 0.15
N ASP A 161 4.17 -9.14 -0.52
CA ASP A 161 5.27 -10.04 -0.22
C ASP A 161 4.78 -11.49 -0.13
N LYS A 162 5.01 -12.19 0.95
CA LYS A 162 4.53 -13.55 1.23
C LYS A 162 3.17 -13.56 1.93
N MET A 163 2.67 -12.40 2.34
CA MET A 163 1.47 -12.25 3.15
C MET A 163 0.20 -12.12 2.31
N ILE A 164 -0.89 -12.56 2.91
CA ILE A 164 -2.23 -12.43 2.38
C ILE A 164 -3.07 -11.66 3.39
N PHE A 165 -3.68 -10.58 2.92
CA PHE A 165 -4.64 -9.81 3.69
C PHE A 165 -6.03 -9.98 3.08
N GLU A 166 -7.04 -10.07 3.94
CA GLU A 166 -8.43 -10.28 3.55
C GLU A 166 -9.29 -9.09 4.01
N ASP A 167 -10.38 -8.87 3.28
CA ASP A 167 -11.38 -7.83 3.58
C ASP A 167 -10.78 -6.43 3.78
N VAL A 168 -9.79 -6.06 2.95
CA VAL A 168 -9.09 -4.77 3.04
C VAL A 168 -10.03 -3.65 2.60
N ARG A 169 -10.30 -2.71 3.50
CA ARG A 169 -11.14 -1.54 3.27
C ARG A 169 -10.44 -0.30 3.81
N GLY A 170 -10.67 0.83 3.17
CA GLY A 170 -10.15 2.13 3.58
C GLY A 170 -10.04 3.09 2.41
N ALA A 171 -9.41 4.22 2.64
CA ALA A 171 -9.19 5.25 1.64
C ALA A 171 -7.72 5.33 1.22
N VAL A 172 -7.49 5.61 -0.05
CA VAL A 172 -6.16 5.87 -0.60
C VAL A 172 -6.19 7.22 -1.31
N ASP A 173 -5.38 8.16 -0.82
CA ASP A 173 -5.19 9.46 -1.47
C ASP A 173 -3.81 9.46 -2.16
N ILE A 174 -3.80 9.81 -3.43
CA ILE A 174 -2.57 9.98 -4.22
C ILE A 174 -2.52 11.42 -4.65
N ARG A 175 -1.66 12.23 -4.02
CA ARG A 175 -1.46 13.64 -4.35
C ARG A 175 -0.11 14.16 -3.88
N ASN A 176 0.38 15.21 -4.54
CA ASN A 176 1.64 15.87 -4.16
C ASN A 176 2.83 14.91 -4.04
N GLN A 177 2.93 13.95 -4.95
CA GLN A 177 3.95 12.90 -4.94
C GLN A 177 3.97 12.06 -3.65
N ALA A 178 2.81 11.87 -3.03
CA ALA A 178 2.63 11.04 -1.87
C ALA A 178 1.41 10.10 -2.05
N VAL A 179 1.47 8.95 -1.43
CA VAL A 179 0.35 8.03 -1.22
C VAL A 179 0.03 8.01 0.26
N HIS A 180 -1.23 8.26 0.58
CA HIS A 180 -1.76 8.16 1.93
C HIS A 180 -2.79 7.03 1.97
N LEU A 181 -2.50 5.99 2.71
CA LEU A 181 -3.47 4.94 3.05
C LEU A 181 -4.12 5.34 4.37
N LYS A 182 -5.43 5.57 4.37
CA LYS A 182 -6.16 6.11 5.54
C LYS A 182 -7.15 5.10 6.07
N GLY A 183 -7.05 4.81 7.34
CA GLY A 183 -8.01 3.97 8.05
C GLY A 183 -8.21 2.61 7.38
N LEU A 184 -7.13 1.98 6.92
CA LEU A 184 -7.22 0.62 6.40
C LEU A 184 -7.62 -0.31 7.52
N SER A 185 -8.67 -1.09 7.27
CA SER A 185 -9.06 -2.23 8.11
C SER A 185 -8.92 -3.50 7.28
N MET A 186 -8.29 -4.51 7.84
CA MET A 186 -8.03 -5.78 7.15
C MET A 186 -7.88 -6.93 8.15
N LYS A 187 -7.94 -8.14 7.63
CA LYS A 187 -7.62 -9.37 8.36
C LYS A 187 -6.35 -9.98 7.76
N GLY A 188 -5.50 -10.50 8.59
CA GLY A 188 -4.29 -11.20 8.17
C GLY A 188 -3.57 -11.80 9.37
N MET A 189 -2.81 -12.87 9.17
CA MET A 189 -2.05 -13.53 10.24
C MET A 189 -2.91 -13.95 11.45
N ASP A 190 -4.17 -14.31 11.20
CA ASP A 190 -5.20 -14.60 12.21
C ASP A 190 -5.51 -13.43 13.17
N ALA A 191 -5.14 -12.20 12.79
CA ALA A 191 -5.38 -10.98 13.55
C ALA A 191 -6.25 -10.00 12.78
N GLN A 192 -6.92 -9.10 13.53
CA GLN A 192 -7.53 -7.90 12.97
C GLN A 192 -6.50 -6.78 12.95
N MET A 193 -6.44 -6.07 11.83
CA MET A 193 -5.40 -5.08 11.57
C MET A 193 -6.05 -3.76 11.16
N ASN A 194 -5.52 -2.67 11.71
CA ASN A 194 -5.83 -1.32 11.27
C ASN A 194 -4.51 -0.63 10.92
N ALA A 195 -4.48 0.10 9.81
CA ALA A 195 -3.27 0.78 9.37
C ALA A 195 -3.58 2.14 8.77
N THR A 196 -2.71 3.08 9.03
CA THR A 196 -2.58 4.33 8.28
C THR A 196 -1.12 4.41 7.81
N LEU A 197 -0.91 4.76 6.57
CA LEU A 197 0.44 4.83 5.99
C LEU A 197 0.57 6.05 5.11
N VAL A 198 1.72 6.68 5.17
CA VAL A 198 2.16 7.73 4.26
C VAL A 198 3.44 7.27 3.59
N TYR A 199 3.46 7.30 2.28
CA TYR A 199 4.67 7.10 1.49
C TYR A 199 4.87 8.31 0.58
N ARG A 200 6.08 8.84 0.54
CA ARG A 200 6.46 9.96 -0.32
C ARG A 200 7.82 9.69 -0.94
N ALA A 201 7.90 9.77 -2.26
CA ALA A 201 9.16 9.77 -2.98
C ALA A 201 9.07 10.74 -4.15
N GLN A 202 9.96 11.72 -4.16
CA GLN A 202 10.06 12.72 -5.23
C GLN A 202 11.17 12.38 -6.22
N GLU A 203 12.16 11.64 -5.76
CA GLU A 203 13.33 11.18 -6.51
C GLU A 203 13.64 9.72 -6.14
N LYS A 204 14.33 9.00 -7.03
CA LYS A 204 14.72 7.59 -6.79
C LYS A 204 15.79 7.39 -5.71
N LYS A 205 16.35 8.45 -5.16
CA LYS A 205 17.47 8.36 -4.19
C LYS A 205 17.02 8.23 -2.75
N GLN A 206 15.88 8.82 -2.43
CA GLN A 206 15.40 8.93 -1.06
C GLN A 206 13.89 9.05 -1.02
N GLY A 207 13.27 8.29 -0.12
CA GLY A 207 11.86 8.36 0.19
C GLY A 207 11.60 8.64 1.66
N TYR A 208 10.35 8.83 1.99
CA TYR A 208 9.85 8.94 3.35
C TYR A 208 8.68 7.99 3.52
N ALA A 209 8.66 7.27 4.62
CA ALA A 209 7.50 6.48 5.04
C ALA A 209 7.14 6.81 6.48
N GLY A 210 5.84 6.88 6.73
CA GLY A 210 5.28 6.95 8.07
C GLY A 210 4.10 6.02 8.17
N PHE A 211 3.92 5.36 9.31
CA PHE A 211 2.78 4.47 9.54
C PHE A 211 2.31 4.51 10.98
N ASP A 212 1.04 4.25 11.17
CA ASP A 212 0.38 3.88 12.42
C ASP A 212 -0.28 2.52 12.17
N PHE A 213 0.08 1.54 12.94
CA PHE A 213 -0.29 0.15 12.73
C PHE A 213 -0.76 -0.47 14.02
N ARG A 214 -1.92 -1.10 14.01
CA ARG A 214 -2.54 -1.75 15.15
C ARG A 214 -2.94 -3.16 14.79
N LEU A 215 -2.46 -4.11 15.55
CA LEU A 215 -2.81 -5.51 15.47
C LEU A 215 -3.54 -5.91 16.72
N HIS A 216 -4.74 -6.44 16.57
CA HIS A 216 -5.54 -6.92 17.68
C HIS A 216 -5.50 -8.44 17.73
N LYS A 217 -5.09 -8.98 18.88
CA LYS A 217 -4.98 -10.41 19.15
C LYS A 217 -4.08 -11.17 18.17
N ILE A 218 -2.89 -10.65 17.90
CA ILE A 218 -1.90 -11.35 17.09
C ILE A 218 -1.10 -12.34 17.92
N ASN A 219 -0.85 -13.53 17.36
CA ASN A 219 0.12 -14.48 17.92
C ASN A 219 1.54 -13.90 17.80
N ILE A 220 2.32 -13.95 18.89
CA ILE A 220 3.68 -13.39 18.94
C ILE A 220 4.57 -13.98 17.85
N ALA A 221 4.53 -15.30 17.60
CA ALA A 221 5.34 -15.93 16.57
C ALA A 221 5.04 -15.37 15.19
N LYS A 222 3.76 -15.11 14.87
CA LYS A 222 3.35 -14.47 13.61
C LYS A 222 3.73 -13.00 13.54
N LEU A 223 3.71 -12.29 14.67
CA LEU A 223 4.17 -10.90 14.74
C LEU A 223 5.66 -10.79 14.40
N VAL A 224 6.49 -11.70 14.95
CA VAL A 224 7.93 -11.74 14.68
C VAL A 224 8.22 -12.14 13.23
N GLU A 225 7.45 -13.07 12.67
CA GLU A 225 7.54 -13.44 11.25
C GLU A 225 7.16 -12.27 10.33
N PHE A 226 6.15 -11.50 10.70
CA PHE A 226 5.72 -10.31 9.96
C PHE A 226 6.75 -9.18 9.97
N ALA A 227 7.35 -8.93 11.13
CA ALA A 227 8.30 -7.85 11.33
C ALA A 227 9.61 -8.41 11.94
N PRO A 228 10.49 -9.02 11.13
CA PRO A 228 11.74 -9.62 11.60
C PRO A 228 12.65 -8.64 12.35
N SER A 229 12.57 -7.34 12.03
CA SER A 229 13.31 -6.29 12.74
C SER A 229 12.97 -6.20 14.23
N LEU A 230 11.81 -6.71 14.65
CA LEU A 230 11.44 -6.77 16.07
C LEU A 230 12.39 -7.66 16.87
N ASP A 231 13.01 -8.66 16.27
CA ASP A 231 14.03 -9.47 16.92
C ASP A 231 15.26 -8.68 17.36
N THR A 232 15.64 -7.70 16.55
CA THR A 232 16.79 -6.84 16.86
C THR A 232 16.43 -5.79 17.92
N ILE A 233 15.17 -5.32 17.90
CA ILE A 233 14.69 -4.24 18.78
C ILE A 233 14.23 -4.80 20.12
N VAL A 234 13.58 -5.98 20.12
CA VAL A 234 13.01 -6.65 21.30
C VAL A 234 13.37 -8.15 21.23
N PRO A 235 14.63 -8.53 21.43
CA PRO A 235 15.09 -9.93 21.26
C PRO A 235 14.31 -10.93 22.12
N MET A 236 13.91 -10.50 23.31
CA MET A 236 13.16 -11.33 24.25
C MET A 236 11.73 -11.66 23.79
N LEU A 237 11.20 -11.00 22.76
CA LEU A 237 9.82 -11.24 22.31
C LEU A 237 9.62 -12.68 21.83
N ARG A 238 10.63 -13.32 21.26
CA ARG A 238 10.59 -14.72 20.83
C ARG A 238 10.48 -15.71 21.99
N SER A 239 10.91 -15.31 23.18
CA SER A 239 10.83 -16.18 24.36
C SER A 239 9.39 -16.28 24.91
N PHE A 240 8.47 -15.43 24.42
CA PHE A 240 7.08 -15.47 24.84
C PHE A 240 6.20 -16.22 23.83
N GLN A 241 5.27 -16.98 24.35
CA GLN A 241 4.12 -17.51 23.61
C GLN A 241 2.84 -16.88 24.09
N GLY A 242 1.93 -16.63 23.17
CA GLY A 242 0.62 -16.08 23.47
C GLY A 242 0.14 -15.13 22.38
N VAL A 243 -0.88 -14.39 22.75
CA VAL A 243 -1.57 -13.45 21.89
C VAL A 243 -1.44 -12.06 22.50
N VAL A 244 -1.09 -11.08 21.65
CA VAL A 244 -0.87 -9.70 22.08
C VAL A 244 -1.67 -8.73 21.22
N ASP A 245 -2.03 -7.60 21.80
CA ASP A 245 -2.33 -6.38 21.07
C ASP A 245 -1.03 -5.62 20.85
N PHE A 246 -0.78 -5.26 19.60
CA PHE A 246 0.44 -4.58 19.18
C PHE A 246 0.06 -3.29 18.48
N GLU A 247 0.61 -2.18 18.95
CA GLU A 247 0.46 -0.88 18.33
C GLU A 247 1.85 -0.32 18.04
N ALA A 248 2.05 0.17 16.82
CA ALA A 248 3.30 0.81 16.44
C ALA A 248 3.04 2.00 15.53
N ALA A 249 3.56 3.15 15.91
CA ALA A 249 3.65 4.31 15.03
C ALA A 249 5.13 4.57 14.74
N ALA A 250 5.47 4.77 13.48
CA ALA A 250 6.84 5.06 13.09
C ALA A 250 6.91 5.95 11.87
N GLU A 251 8.01 6.69 11.77
CA GLU A 251 8.41 7.43 10.59
C GLU A 251 9.90 7.24 10.32
N ALA A 252 10.27 7.19 9.06
CA ALA A 252 11.66 7.02 8.64
C ALA A 252 11.91 7.53 7.23
N VAL A 253 13.17 7.83 6.97
CA VAL A 253 13.70 8.02 5.62
C VAL A 253 14.08 6.66 5.04
N LEU A 254 13.74 6.45 3.77
CA LEU A 254 14.05 5.24 3.02
C LEU A 254 15.20 5.51 2.03
N ASP A 255 16.05 4.52 1.82
CA ASP A 255 17.04 4.54 0.73
C ASP A 255 16.40 4.10 -0.61
N SER A 256 17.22 4.01 -1.67
CA SER A 256 16.79 3.59 -3.02
C SER A 256 16.18 2.18 -3.07
N ASN A 257 16.51 1.32 -2.10
CA ASN A 257 16.05 -0.06 -2.01
C ASN A 257 14.94 -0.25 -0.97
N LEU A 258 14.25 0.85 -0.58
CA LEU A 258 13.21 0.87 0.45
C LEU A 258 13.70 0.45 1.84
N ASN A 259 14.99 0.38 2.10
CA ASN A 259 15.50 0.10 3.44
C ASN A 259 15.37 1.35 4.32
N ILE A 260 15.04 1.13 5.58
CA ILE A 260 14.95 2.20 6.57
C ILE A 260 16.37 2.68 6.92
N LYS A 261 16.59 3.98 6.80
CA LYS A 261 17.79 4.62 7.34
C LYS A 261 17.66 4.74 8.86
N ILE A 262 18.25 3.81 9.59
CA ILE A 262 18.12 3.69 11.06
C ILE A 262 18.30 5.01 11.82
N PRO A 263 19.29 5.88 11.50
CA PRO A 263 19.41 7.17 12.20
C PRO A 263 18.19 8.10 12.05
N SER A 264 17.36 7.89 11.03
CA SER A 264 16.13 8.68 10.81
C SER A 264 14.89 8.06 11.44
N LEU A 265 14.98 6.83 11.92
CA LEU A 265 13.84 6.11 12.48
C LEU A 265 13.41 6.73 13.80
N ARG A 266 12.14 7.12 13.83
CA ARG A 266 11.42 7.49 15.05
C ARG A 266 10.22 6.59 15.19
N SER A 267 10.07 5.96 16.34
CA SER A 267 8.97 5.02 16.55
C SER A 267 8.49 5.05 18.01
N ALA A 268 7.20 4.81 18.18
CA ALA A 268 6.58 4.47 19.44
C ALA A 268 5.87 3.13 19.29
N VAL A 269 6.10 2.22 20.21
CA VAL A 269 5.55 0.87 20.18
C VAL A 269 4.90 0.59 21.53
N HIS A 270 3.70 0.02 21.48
CA HIS A 270 2.96 -0.48 22.64
C HIS A 270 2.59 -1.95 22.40
N ILE A 271 2.92 -2.81 23.35
CA ILE A 271 2.58 -4.22 23.33
C ILE A 271 1.81 -4.53 24.62
N LYS A 272 0.63 -5.10 24.48
CA LYS A 272 -0.17 -5.57 25.60
C LYS A 272 -0.56 -7.02 25.37
N GLY A 273 -0.28 -7.87 26.34
CA GLY A 273 -0.65 -9.27 26.29
C GLY A 273 -1.25 -9.73 27.60
N ASP A 274 -2.26 -10.59 27.48
CA ASP A 274 -2.88 -11.26 28.60
C ASP A 274 -2.53 -12.76 28.51
N SER A 275 -2.16 -13.36 29.66
CA SER A 275 -1.84 -14.80 29.73
C SER A 275 -0.68 -15.22 28.81
N LEU A 276 0.44 -14.52 28.89
CA LEU A 276 1.65 -14.87 28.15
C LEU A 276 2.47 -15.95 28.88
N VAL A 277 3.02 -16.88 28.12
CA VAL A 277 3.90 -17.94 28.61
C VAL A 277 5.32 -17.65 28.17
N LEU A 278 6.25 -17.58 29.12
CA LEU A 278 7.68 -17.47 28.83
C LEU A 278 8.26 -18.88 28.63
N MET A 279 8.82 -19.12 27.44
CA MET A 279 9.30 -20.44 27.03
C MET A 279 10.75 -20.70 27.43
N ASP A 280 11.52 -19.63 27.60
CA ASP A 280 12.95 -19.72 27.88
C ASP A 280 13.21 -19.47 29.38
N GLY A 281 13.75 -20.50 30.05
CA GLY A 281 14.06 -20.43 31.48
C GLY A 281 15.17 -19.45 31.81
N GLU A 282 16.14 -19.22 30.94
CA GLU A 282 17.21 -18.23 31.14
C GLU A 282 16.64 -16.82 31.06
N THR A 283 15.86 -16.53 30.02
CA THR A 283 15.15 -15.24 29.88
C THR A 283 14.18 -15.01 31.02
N PHE A 284 13.50 -16.06 31.52
CA PHE A 284 12.66 -15.95 32.73
C PHE A 284 13.48 -15.56 33.95
N ALA A 285 14.64 -16.15 34.14
CA ALA A 285 15.53 -15.83 35.27
C ALA A 285 16.02 -14.37 35.21
N GLU A 286 16.35 -13.86 34.02
CA GLU A 286 16.75 -12.46 33.83
C GLU A 286 15.61 -11.49 34.10
N ILE A 287 14.44 -11.76 33.55
CA ILE A 287 13.21 -10.95 33.79
C ILE A 287 12.85 -10.97 35.29
N SER A 288 12.86 -12.14 35.90
CA SER A 288 12.55 -12.29 37.33
C SER A 288 13.50 -11.51 38.21
N LYS A 289 14.79 -11.48 37.83
CA LYS A 289 15.82 -10.68 38.51
C LYS A 289 15.59 -9.19 38.32
N MET A 290 15.31 -8.76 37.10
CA MET A 290 15.08 -7.35 36.76
C MET A 290 13.80 -6.80 37.43
N LEU A 291 12.75 -7.61 37.49
CA LEU A 291 11.44 -7.24 38.03
C LEU A 291 11.27 -7.59 39.51
N MET A 292 12.29 -8.15 40.16
CA MET A 292 12.28 -8.54 41.57
C MET A 292 11.10 -9.47 41.94
N PHE A 293 10.75 -10.42 41.08
CA PHE A 293 9.69 -11.38 41.36
C PHE A 293 10.03 -12.24 42.57
N LYS A 294 9.10 -12.31 43.51
CA LYS A 294 9.24 -13.14 44.75
C LYS A 294 9.01 -14.62 44.46
N ASN A 295 8.28 -14.98 43.42
CA ASN A 295 7.88 -16.35 43.12
C ASN A 295 8.45 -16.79 41.77
N LYS A 296 9.50 -17.61 41.77
CA LYS A 296 10.27 -18.03 40.60
C LYS A 296 9.71 -19.26 39.85
N GLU A 297 8.56 -19.78 40.27
CA GLU A 297 8.04 -21.05 39.73
C GLU A 297 6.97 -20.85 38.63
N ARG A 298 6.51 -19.63 38.38
CA ARG A 298 5.53 -19.34 37.33
C ARG A 298 6.22 -18.70 36.12
N ASN A 299 6.14 -19.40 35.00
CA ASN A 299 6.52 -18.88 33.68
C ASN A 299 5.32 -18.29 32.91
N MET A 300 4.21 -18.04 33.61
CA MET A 300 2.99 -17.50 33.04
C MET A 300 2.69 -16.13 33.66
N PHE A 301 2.38 -15.18 32.81
CA PHE A 301 2.09 -13.80 33.19
C PHE A 301 0.63 -13.49 32.88
N ASP A 302 -0.12 -13.00 33.84
CA ASP A 302 -1.54 -12.70 33.67
C ASP A 302 -1.74 -11.49 32.75
N SER A 303 -0.88 -10.50 32.84
CA SER A 303 -0.91 -9.32 31.97
C SER A 303 0.49 -8.68 31.87
N ILE A 304 0.91 -8.36 30.67
CA ILE A 304 2.13 -7.58 30.41
C ILE A 304 1.78 -6.40 29.51
N SER A 305 2.24 -5.21 29.89
CA SER A 305 2.13 -4.02 29.06
C SER A 305 3.50 -3.35 28.96
N VAL A 306 4.02 -3.21 27.74
CA VAL A 306 5.34 -2.64 27.45
C VAL A 306 5.21 -1.46 26.50
N ASN A 307 5.83 -0.35 26.84
CA ASN A 307 5.97 0.82 25.99
C ASN A 307 7.44 1.02 25.61
N MET A 308 7.68 1.30 24.35
CA MET A 308 9.04 1.55 23.82
C MET A 308 9.02 2.74 22.89
N THR A 309 10.15 3.45 22.83
CA THR A 309 10.39 4.46 21.80
C THR A 309 11.75 4.21 21.14
N ILE A 310 11.83 4.53 19.86
CA ILE A 310 13.07 4.52 19.10
C ILE A 310 13.29 5.93 18.59
N LYS A 311 14.47 6.47 18.88
CA LYS A 311 14.88 7.78 18.40
C LYS A 311 16.39 7.80 18.21
N ASP A 312 16.85 8.28 17.06
CA ASP A 312 18.27 8.44 16.73
C ASP A 312 19.07 7.13 16.93
N GLY A 313 18.47 5.98 16.57
CA GLY A 313 19.05 4.65 16.73
C GLY A 313 19.04 4.09 18.16
N ASN A 314 18.55 4.85 19.14
CA ASN A 314 18.46 4.41 20.54
C ASN A 314 17.05 3.89 20.84
N VAL A 315 16.98 2.74 21.50
CA VAL A 315 15.73 2.15 22.00
C VAL A 315 15.62 2.47 23.49
N THR A 316 14.49 3.08 23.87
CA THR A 316 14.13 3.31 25.27
C THR A 316 12.92 2.48 25.60
N VAL A 317 13.06 1.59 26.56
CA VAL A 317 11.93 0.80 27.12
C VAL A 317 11.52 1.47 28.42
N TYR A 318 10.23 1.79 28.51
CA TYR A 318 9.68 2.39 29.72
C TYR A 318 9.30 1.31 30.74
N PRO A 319 9.30 1.66 32.05
CA PRO A 319 8.84 0.72 33.07
C PRO A 319 7.46 0.15 32.73
N PHE A 320 7.30 -1.14 32.84
CA PHE A 320 6.07 -1.84 32.53
C PHE A 320 5.47 -2.49 33.78
N ILE A 321 4.15 -2.61 33.77
CA ILE A 321 3.40 -3.24 34.86
C ILE A 321 3.18 -4.70 34.47
N VAL A 322 3.57 -5.59 35.36
CA VAL A 322 3.28 -7.02 35.29
C VAL A 322 2.35 -7.35 36.46
N GLN A 323 1.22 -7.93 36.16
CA GLN A 323 0.23 -8.43 37.14
C GLN A 323 0.16 -9.95 37.06
#